data_a27a2164f62b789e914b261394db7497
#
_entry.id   a27a2164f62b789e914b261394db7497
#
_cell.length_a   1.000
_cell.length_b   1.000
_cell.length_c   1.000
_cell.angle_alpha   90.00
_cell.angle_beta   90.00
_cell.angle_gamma   90.00
#
_symmetry.space_group_name_H-M   'P 1'
#
loop_
_entity.id
_entity.type
_entity.pdbx_description
1 polymer ?
#
loop_
_entity_poly.entity_id
_entity_poly.type
_entity_poly.pdbx_seq_one_letter_code
_entity_poly.pdbx_strand_id
1 'polypeptide(L)'
;MAEIKYESKIGQIAANDQKVFAVLSNLENINHFRNVIPEDKVKELEVTPDRIRFKVEGLGQKIAIAIVDKEEYKLIKFGAESLPIPLNVWIQLKQVAEFDTRIRITLKTDMPTMFKMMFEKKMQEGLYQAIDMLCQIPYNNL
;
A
#
# COMPACT_ATOMS: atom_id res chain seq x y z
N MET A 1 11.81 -1.54 -22.13
CA MET A 1 11.11 -1.70 -20.84
C MET A 1 9.61 -1.70 -21.09
N ALA A 2 8.87 -2.45 -20.31
CA ALA A 2 7.43 -2.57 -20.48
C ALA A 2 6.71 -2.09 -19.23
N GLU A 3 5.63 -1.33 -19.42
CA GLU A 3 4.75 -0.95 -18.32
C GLU A 3 4.02 -2.20 -17.83
N ILE A 4 4.04 -2.40 -16.52
CA ILE A 4 3.47 -3.57 -15.88
C ILE A 4 2.47 -3.09 -14.83
N LYS A 5 1.28 -3.69 -14.84
CA LYS A 5 0.22 -3.38 -13.90
C LYS A 5 -0.15 -4.63 -13.10
N TYR A 6 -0.16 -4.50 -11.79
CA TYR A 6 -0.64 -5.54 -10.88
C TYR A 6 -1.81 -5.00 -10.06
N GLU A 7 -2.80 -5.84 -9.83
CA GLU A 7 -3.94 -5.51 -8.97
C GLU A 7 -4.07 -6.54 -7.87
N SER A 8 -4.37 -6.07 -6.65
CA SER A 8 -4.69 -6.97 -5.55
C SER A 8 -6.09 -7.55 -5.70
N LYS A 9 -6.41 -8.53 -4.86
CA LYS A 9 -7.80 -8.92 -4.63
C LYS A 9 -8.55 -7.74 -4.01
N ILE A 10 -9.90 -7.80 -4.06
CA ILE A 10 -10.74 -6.82 -3.38
C ILE A 10 -10.89 -7.25 -1.93
N GLY A 11 -10.51 -6.37 -1.00
CA GLY A 11 -10.70 -6.58 0.43
C GLY A 11 -11.98 -5.93 0.92
N GLN A 12 -12.44 -6.36 2.09
CA GLN A 12 -13.62 -5.82 2.74
C GLN A 12 -13.25 -5.27 4.11
N ILE A 13 -13.66 -4.02 4.38
CA ILE A 13 -13.39 -3.34 5.64
C ILE A 13 -14.74 -2.98 6.28
N ALA A 14 -14.93 -3.36 7.54
CA ALA A 14 -16.16 -3.09 8.29
C ALA A 14 -16.17 -1.68 8.88
N ALA A 15 -15.99 -0.67 8.00
CA ALA A 15 -15.97 0.74 8.36
C ALA A 15 -16.43 1.57 7.17
N ASN A 16 -16.84 2.82 7.39
CA ASN A 16 -17.19 3.70 6.28
C ASN A 16 -15.94 4.24 5.58
N ASP A 17 -16.11 4.75 4.37
CA ASP A 17 -14.99 5.24 3.56
C ASP A 17 -14.30 6.47 4.17
N GLN A 18 -15.02 7.30 4.91
CA GLN A 18 -14.45 8.46 5.59
C GLN A 18 -13.41 8.05 6.63
N LYS A 19 -13.72 7.03 7.43
CA LYS A 19 -12.79 6.51 8.45
C LYS A 19 -11.59 5.82 7.81
N VAL A 20 -11.82 5.02 6.80
CA VAL A 20 -10.74 4.33 6.11
C VAL A 20 -9.81 5.35 5.45
N PHE A 21 -10.35 6.31 4.74
CA PHE A 21 -9.57 7.37 4.10
C PHE A 21 -8.79 8.19 5.13
N ALA A 22 -9.43 8.59 6.23
CA ALA A 22 -8.76 9.39 7.27
C ALA A 22 -7.55 8.68 7.85
N VAL A 23 -7.64 7.37 8.08
CA VAL A 23 -6.53 6.59 8.61
C VAL A 23 -5.42 6.43 7.56
N LEU A 24 -5.77 6.05 6.34
CA LEU A 24 -4.78 5.72 5.31
C LEU A 24 -4.15 6.96 4.66
N SER A 25 -4.80 8.11 4.70
CA SER A 25 -4.26 9.34 4.13
C SER A 25 -3.30 10.09 5.04
N ASN A 26 -3.19 9.66 6.30
CA ASN A 26 -2.19 10.16 7.23
C ASN A 26 -1.32 9.00 7.69
N LEU A 27 -0.13 8.89 7.13
CA LEU A 27 0.72 7.72 7.34
C LEU A 27 1.26 7.60 8.76
N GLU A 28 1.20 8.67 9.57
CA GLU A 28 1.55 8.57 10.99
C GLU A 28 0.64 7.63 11.76
N ASN A 29 -0.55 7.36 11.26
CA ASN A 29 -1.46 6.38 11.87
C ASN A 29 -0.89 4.96 11.87
N ILE A 30 0.12 4.68 11.04
CA ILE A 30 0.82 3.39 11.06
C ILE A 30 1.39 3.09 12.45
N ASN A 31 1.75 4.12 13.21
CA ASN A 31 2.28 3.94 14.57
C ASN A 31 1.26 3.29 15.51
N HIS A 32 -0.02 3.38 15.21
CA HIS A 32 -1.09 2.77 16.01
C HIS A 32 -1.34 1.30 15.68
N PHE A 33 -0.81 0.81 14.55
CA PHE A 33 -1.03 -0.57 14.14
C PHE A 33 0.23 -1.26 13.63
N ARG A 34 1.40 -0.89 14.16
CA ARG A 34 2.67 -1.55 13.80
C ARG A 34 2.66 -3.05 14.03
N ASN A 35 1.83 -3.51 14.96
CA ASN A 35 1.71 -4.93 15.28
C ASN A 35 1.12 -5.78 14.16
N VAL A 36 0.43 -5.18 13.18
CA VAL A 36 -0.07 -5.92 12.02
C VAL A 36 0.93 -5.96 10.87
N ILE A 37 2.04 -5.20 10.97
CA ILE A 37 3.10 -5.19 9.97
C ILE A 37 4.10 -6.30 10.29
N PRO A 38 4.45 -7.18 9.31
CA PRO A 38 5.40 -8.26 9.59
C PRO A 38 6.81 -7.70 9.77
N GLU A 39 7.32 -7.74 11.00
CA GLU A 39 8.65 -7.22 11.36
C GLU A 39 9.80 -7.95 10.68
N ASP A 40 9.60 -9.21 10.33
CA ASP A 40 10.60 -10.00 9.63
C ASP A 40 10.74 -9.64 8.15
N LYS A 41 9.73 -8.98 7.58
CA LYS A 41 9.72 -8.60 6.15
C LYS A 41 9.94 -7.13 5.93
N VAL A 42 9.45 -6.27 6.82
CA VAL A 42 9.56 -4.82 6.73
C VAL A 42 10.34 -4.31 7.94
N LYS A 43 11.54 -3.78 7.70
CA LYS A 43 12.46 -3.34 8.76
C LYS A 43 12.73 -1.85 8.64
N GLU A 44 13.18 -1.26 9.75
CA GLU A 44 13.62 0.13 9.82
C GLU A 44 12.55 1.11 9.32
N LEU A 45 11.29 0.87 9.71
CA LEU A 45 10.16 1.69 9.28
C LEU A 45 10.23 3.09 9.89
N GLU A 46 10.29 4.09 9.02
CA GLU A 46 10.24 5.50 9.37
C GLU A 46 8.99 6.13 8.75
N VAL A 47 8.23 6.88 9.52
CA VAL A 47 6.92 7.40 9.09
C VAL A 47 6.82 8.90 9.34
N THR A 48 6.37 9.63 8.32
CA THR A 48 5.88 11.02 8.43
C THR A 48 4.43 11.04 7.95
N PRO A 49 3.68 12.16 8.08
CA PRO A 49 2.27 12.15 7.65
C PRO A 49 2.05 11.79 6.19
N ASP A 50 3.00 12.09 5.30
CA ASP A 50 2.85 11.89 3.86
C ASP A 50 3.89 10.97 3.23
N ARG A 51 4.78 10.37 4.03
CA ARG A 51 5.90 9.57 3.51
C ARG A 51 6.26 8.44 4.45
N ILE A 52 6.63 7.29 3.89
CA ILE A 52 7.20 6.18 4.64
C ILE A 52 8.49 5.72 3.99
N ARG A 53 9.43 5.30 4.84
CA ARG A 53 10.68 4.65 4.41
C ARG A 53 10.82 3.33 5.14
N PHE A 54 11.29 2.32 4.44
CA PHE A 54 11.46 1.00 5.04
C PHE A 54 12.42 0.15 4.22
N LYS A 55 12.95 -0.91 4.86
CA LYS A 55 13.70 -1.96 4.20
C LYS A 55 12.83 -3.19 4.02
N VAL A 56 12.92 -3.79 2.85
CA VAL A 56 12.25 -5.06 2.56
C VAL A 56 13.30 -6.15 2.50
N GLU A 57 13.02 -7.31 3.11
CA GLU A 57 13.91 -8.47 3.06
C GLU A 57 14.19 -8.86 1.61
N GLY A 58 15.47 -9.05 1.30
CA GLY A 58 15.90 -9.41 -0.04
C GLY A 58 16.22 -8.23 -0.95
N LEU A 59 15.86 -7.00 -0.57
CA LEU A 59 16.26 -5.77 -1.25
C LEU A 59 17.40 -5.12 -0.47
N GLY A 60 18.47 -4.75 -1.14
CA GLY A 60 19.65 -4.19 -0.49
C GLY A 60 19.55 -2.71 -0.14
N GLN A 61 18.39 -2.08 -0.28
CA GLN A 61 18.25 -0.64 -0.08
C GLN A 61 16.90 -0.29 0.54
N LYS A 62 16.82 0.89 1.15
CA LYS A 62 15.55 1.42 1.66
C LYS A 62 14.67 1.89 0.52
N ILE A 63 13.37 1.65 0.67
CA ILE A 63 12.35 2.15 -0.23
C ILE A 63 11.67 3.34 0.45
N ALA A 64 11.52 4.44 -0.27
CA ALA A 64 10.75 5.61 0.18
C ALA A 64 9.53 5.76 -0.71
N ILE A 65 8.35 5.83 -0.09
CA ILE A 65 7.07 6.02 -0.77
C ILE A 65 6.40 7.23 -0.19
N ALA A 66 5.91 8.13 -1.05
CA ALA A 66 5.20 9.34 -0.62
C ALA A 66 3.81 9.40 -1.24
N ILE A 67 2.88 10.01 -0.51
CA ILE A 67 1.57 10.35 -1.07
C ILE A 67 1.78 11.50 -2.06
N VAL A 68 1.39 11.28 -3.32
CA VAL A 68 1.55 12.28 -4.38
C VAL A 68 0.22 12.84 -4.88
N ASP A 69 -0.90 12.16 -4.59
CA ASP A 69 -2.22 12.62 -4.94
C ASP A 69 -3.27 11.92 -4.07
N LYS A 70 -4.39 12.60 -3.84
CA LYS A 70 -5.52 12.07 -3.08
C LYS A 70 -6.82 12.53 -3.69
N GLU A 71 -7.79 11.63 -3.75
CA GLU A 71 -9.17 11.96 -4.05
C GLU A 71 -10.01 11.54 -2.83
N GLU A 72 -10.61 12.50 -2.16
CA GLU A 72 -11.25 12.31 -0.85
C GLU A 72 -12.24 11.15 -0.87
N TYR A 73 -12.04 10.21 0.06
CA TYR A 73 -12.82 8.99 0.30
C TYR A 73 -12.75 7.94 -0.81
N LYS A 74 -12.00 8.17 -1.89
CA LYS A 74 -11.96 7.28 -3.05
C LYS A 74 -10.58 6.73 -3.39
N LEU A 75 -9.54 7.55 -3.25
CA LEU A 75 -8.24 7.21 -3.82
C LEU A 75 -7.09 7.86 -3.08
N ILE A 76 -6.03 7.10 -2.87
CA ILE A 76 -4.74 7.63 -2.42
C ILE A 76 -3.67 7.10 -3.36
N LYS A 77 -2.91 8.00 -3.98
CA LYS A 77 -1.83 7.64 -4.89
C LYS A 77 -0.49 7.85 -4.22
N PHE A 78 0.37 6.84 -4.31
CA PHE A 78 1.74 6.87 -3.80
C PHE A 78 2.71 6.78 -4.96
N GLY A 79 3.85 7.47 -4.82
CA GLY A 79 4.97 7.36 -5.75
C GLY A 79 6.23 6.97 -5.00
N ALA A 80 7.07 6.13 -5.60
CA ALA A 80 8.36 5.80 -5.03
C ALA A 80 9.37 6.88 -5.36
N GLU A 81 10.18 7.28 -4.38
CA GLU A 81 11.15 8.37 -4.53
C GLU A 81 12.58 7.91 -4.77
N SER A 82 12.96 6.73 -4.29
CA SER A 82 14.37 6.31 -4.26
C SER A 82 14.68 5.10 -5.12
N LEU A 83 13.77 4.67 -5.98
CA LEU A 83 13.99 3.54 -6.88
C LEU A 83 14.47 4.00 -8.24
N PRO A 84 15.34 3.23 -8.92
CA PRO A 84 15.79 3.54 -10.26
C PRO A 84 14.73 3.33 -11.34
N ILE A 85 13.61 2.69 -10.99
CA ILE A 85 12.49 2.45 -11.89
C ILE A 85 11.26 3.19 -11.37
N PRO A 86 10.33 3.61 -12.24
CA PRO A 86 9.10 4.23 -11.79
C PRO A 86 8.23 3.20 -11.06
N LEU A 87 7.65 3.61 -9.95
CA LEU A 87 6.72 2.79 -9.17
C LEU A 87 5.61 3.70 -8.66
N ASN A 88 4.38 3.40 -9.03
CA ASN A 88 3.19 4.09 -8.54
C ASN A 88 2.23 3.08 -7.96
N VAL A 89 1.61 3.44 -6.85
CA VAL A 89 0.66 2.59 -6.13
C VAL A 89 -0.60 3.40 -5.87
N TRP A 90 -1.75 2.80 -6.13
CA TRP A 90 -3.05 3.40 -5.85
C TRP A 90 -3.79 2.52 -4.85
N ILE A 91 -4.27 3.15 -3.77
CA ILE A 91 -5.25 2.52 -2.88
C ILE A 91 -6.61 3.08 -3.29
N GLN A 92 -7.51 2.20 -3.71
CA GLN A 92 -8.84 2.55 -4.19
C GLN A 92 -9.89 2.08 -3.19
N LEU A 93 -10.82 2.98 -2.86
CA LEU A 93 -11.87 2.72 -1.89
C LEU A 93 -13.24 2.87 -2.55
N LYS A 94 -14.18 1.99 -2.19
CA LYS A 94 -15.56 2.08 -2.61
C LYS A 94 -16.48 1.59 -1.49
N GLN A 95 -17.23 2.52 -0.90
CA GLN A 95 -18.22 2.16 0.11
C GLN A 95 -19.45 1.58 -0.58
N VAL A 96 -19.86 0.39 -0.16
CA VAL A 96 -21.03 -0.32 -0.72
C VAL A 96 -22.17 -0.39 0.29
N ALA A 97 -21.90 -0.16 1.58
CA ALA A 97 -22.89 -0.12 2.65
C ALA A 97 -22.31 0.73 3.80
N GLU A 98 -23.14 1.02 4.81
CA GLU A 98 -22.75 1.90 5.94
C GLU A 98 -21.45 1.46 6.62
N PHE A 99 -21.28 0.17 6.85
CA PHE A 99 -20.09 -0.41 7.48
C PHE A 99 -19.39 -1.40 6.56
N ASP A 100 -19.35 -1.12 5.27
CA ASP A 100 -18.73 -1.99 4.27
C ASP A 100 -18.06 -1.14 3.20
N THR A 101 -16.74 -0.99 3.30
CA THR A 101 -15.91 -0.34 2.30
C THR A 101 -15.03 -1.38 1.63
N ARG A 102 -15.04 -1.42 0.32
CA ARG A 102 -14.17 -2.29 -0.47
C ARG A 102 -12.89 -1.57 -0.78
N ILE A 103 -11.78 -2.32 -0.74
CA ILE A 103 -10.45 -1.78 -0.95
C ILE A 103 -9.70 -2.63 -1.98
N ARG A 104 -8.96 -1.96 -2.86
CA ARG A 104 -8.09 -2.60 -3.84
C ARG A 104 -6.81 -1.80 -3.96
N ILE A 105 -5.69 -2.47 -4.18
CA ILE A 105 -4.41 -1.84 -4.47
C ILE A 105 -4.06 -2.12 -5.93
N THR A 106 -3.69 -1.08 -6.66
CA THR A 106 -3.13 -1.18 -8.00
C THR A 106 -1.70 -0.69 -7.96
N LEU A 107 -0.79 -1.44 -8.56
CA LEU A 107 0.62 -1.07 -8.66
C LEU A 107 1.01 -1.03 -10.14
N LYS A 108 1.65 0.05 -10.55
CA LYS A 108 2.23 0.18 -11.89
C LYS A 108 3.72 0.45 -11.78
N THR A 109 4.49 -0.24 -12.59
CA THR A 109 5.92 -0.06 -12.70
C THR A 109 6.35 -0.25 -14.14
N ASP A 110 7.60 0.10 -14.43
CA ASP A 110 8.19 -0.12 -15.75
C ASP A 110 9.56 -0.77 -15.54
N MET A 111 9.70 -2.00 -16.01
CA MET A 111 10.93 -2.76 -15.80
C MET A 111 11.20 -3.68 -16.98
N PRO A 112 12.48 -4.09 -17.20
CA PRO A 112 12.81 -5.06 -18.23
C PRO A 112 12.06 -6.39 -18.01
N THR A 113 11.72 -7.06 -19.10
CA THR A 113 10.95 -8.31 -19.10
C THR A 113 11.60 -9.38 -18.20
N MET A 114 12.94 -9.43 -18.16
CA MET A 114 13.67 -10.38 -17.31
C MET A 114 13.32 -10.19 -15.83
N PHE A 115 13.28 -8.94 -15.37
CA PHE A 115 12.93 -8.64 -13.97
C PHE A 115 11.45 -8.92 -13.68
N LYS A 116 10.58 -8.68 -14.69
CA LYS A 116 9.17 -9.03 -14.57
C LYS A 116 9.01 -10.51 -14.23
N MET A 117 9.68 -11.38 -14.96
CA MET A 117 9.61 -12.83 -14.73
C MET A 117 10.11 -13.22 -13.33
N MET A 118 11.14 -12.53 -12.85
CA MET A 118 11.72 -12.81 -11.53
C MET A 118 10.84 -12.37 -10.37
N PHE A 119 10.16 -11.22 -10.49
CA PHE A 119 9.48 -10.58 -9.36
C PHE A 119 7.95 -10.66 -9.42
N GLU A 120 7.37 -11.09 -10.53
CA GLU A 120 5.92 -11.11 -10.73
C GLU A 120 5.17 -11.81 -9.59
N LYS A 121 5.61 -13.02 -9.23
CA LYS A 121 4.97 -13.78 -8.17
C LYS A 121 5.08 -13.09 -6.82
N LYS A 122 6.27 -12.57 -6.50
CA LYS A 122 6.50 -11.87 -5.23
C LYS A 122 5.67 -10.59 -5.14
N MET A 123 5.55 -9.84 -6.23
CA MET A 123 4.72 -8.63 -6.25
C MET A 123 3.25 -8.96 -6.06
N GLN A 124 2.76 -9.99 -6.72
CA GLN A 124 1.36 -10.40 -6.58
C GLN A 124 1.05 -10.87 -5.16
N GLU A 125 1.93 -11.69 -4.58
CA GLU A 125 1.78 -12.14 -3.20
C GLU A 125 1.86 -10.97 -2.21
N GLY A 126 2.76 -10.03 -2.46
CA GLY A 126 2.92 -8.84 -1.63
C GLY A 126 1.66 -7.98 -1.61
N LEU A 127 1.01 -7.80 -2.77
CA LEU A 127 -0.24 -7.05 -2.86
C LEU A 127 -1.36 -7.74 -2.09
N TYR A 128 -1.45 -9.07 -2.17
CA TYR A 128 -2.48 -9.82 -1.43
C TYR A 128 -2.25 -9.73 0.07
N GLN A 129 -1.00 -9.83 0.52
CA GLN A 129 -0.65 -9.67 1.93
C GLN A 129 -0.94 -8.26 2.42
N ALA A 130 -0.68 -7.24 1.59
CA ALA A 130 -0.97 -5.86 1.93
C ALA A 130 -2.47 -5.64 2.13
N ILE A 131 -3.32 -6.20 1.27
CA ILE A 131 -4.78 -6.11 1.44
C ILE A 131 -5.21 -6.79 2.74
N ASP A 132 -4.70 -7.97 3.04
CA ASP A 132 -5.04 -8.67 4.28
C ASP A 132 -4.64 -7.84 5.50
N MET A 133 -3.47 -7.21 5.46
CA MET A 133 -2.99 -6.33 6.53
C MET A 133 -3.91 -5.10 6.68
N LEU A 134 -4.25 -4.44 5.58
CA LEU A 134 -5.10 -3.25 5.62
C LEU A 134 -6.51 -3.57 6.12
N CYS A 135 -7.01 -4.76 5.86
CA CYS A 135 -8.33 -5.18 6.37
C CYS A 135 -8.31 -5.50 7.87
N GLN A 136 -7.13 -5.69 8.47
CA GLN A 136 -7.00 -5.98 9.91
C GLN A 136 -6.88 -4.73 10.77
N ILE A 137 -6.71 -3.55 10.17
CA ILE A 137 -6.58 -2.30 10.91
C ILE A 137 -7.90 -1.97 11.61
N PRO A 138 -7.84 -1.58 12.92
CA PRO A 138 -9.07 -1.26 13.67
C PRO A 138 -9.55 0.18 13.39
N TYR A 139 -10.04 0.44 12.20
CA TYR A 139 -10.42 1.78 11.74
C TYR A 139 -11.44 2.47 12.66
N ASN A 140 -12.35 1.70 13.25
CA ASN A 140 -13.38 2.26 14.13
C ASN A 140 -12.85 2.64 15.52
N ASN A 141 -11.63 2.23 15.84
CA ASN A 141 -11.00 2.48 17.14
C ASN A 141 -9.83 3.47 17.06
N LEU A 142 -9.62 4.08 15.90
CA LEU A 142 -8.53 5.03 15.67
C LEU A 142 -9.05 6.47 15.61
#